data_136ff98fced6d45c3d149be6355c83e8
#
_entry.id   136ff98fced6d45c3d149be6355c83e8
#
_cell.length_a   1.000
_cell.length_b   1.000
_cell.length_c   1.000
_cell.angle_alpha   90.00
_cell.angle_beta   90.00
_cell.angle_gamma   90.00
#
_symmetry.space_group_name_H-M   'P 1'
#
loop_
_entity.id
_entity.type
_entity.pdbx_description
1 polymer ?
#
loop_
_entity_poly.entity_id
_entity_poly.type
_entity_poly.pdbx_seq_one_letter_code
_entity_poly.pdbx_strand_id
1 'polypeptide(L)'
;MGEKVASEGVTIVDDGTIDNRRGSLTIDDEGTPTERTVLIENGILKNFMQDRHNARLMNTKSTGSGRRENYRHIVLPRMRNTMMLSGNQTQDEMIKSVDKGIFAVSFGGGQVDITSGKFVFNCTEAVSYTHLTLPTIYSV
;
A
#
# COMPACT_ATOMS: atom_id res chain seq x y z
N MET A 1 -8.29 5.34 14.67
CA MET A 1 -9.07 4.58 13.67
C MET A 1 -10.41 5.26 13.45
N GLY A 2 -11.03 5.11 12.26
CA GLY A 2 -12.30 5.77 11.93
C GLY A 2 -12.15 7.14 11.23
N GLU A 3 -10.95 7.63 11.02
CA GLU A 3 -10.69 8.89 10.32
C GLU A 3 -10.65 8.70 8.80
N LYS A 4 -11.10 9.71 8.06
CA LYS A 4 -10.98 9.74 6.60
C LYS A 4 -9.54 10.10 6.22
N VAL A 5 -8.84 9.18 5.59
CA VAL A 5 -7.42 9.31 5.20
C VAL A 5 -7.20 9.22 3.69
N ALA A 6 -8.23 8.86 2.94
CA ALA A 6 -8.20 8.78 1.48
C ALA A 6 -9.54 9.19 0.88
N SER A 7 -9.60 9.27 -0.45
CA SER A 7 -10.85 9.52 -1.18
C SER A 7 -11.83 8.37 -1.00
N GLU A 8 -13.10 8.68 -1.12
CA GLU A 8 -14.17 7.70 -1.17
C GLU A 8 -13.93 6.69 -2.31
N GLY A 9 -14.25 5.43 -2.09
CA GLY A 9 -13.98 4.33 -3.04
C GLY A 9 -12.58 3.71 -2.87
N VAL A 10 -11.63 4.37 -2.19
CA VAL A 10 -10.29 3.80 -1.97
C VAL A 10 -10.33 2.75 -0.86
N THR A 11 -10.00 1.52 -1.20
CA THR A 11 -9.84 0.41 -0.25
C THR A 11 -8.46 -0.18 -0.39
N ILE A 12 -7.72 -0.25 0.73
CA ILE A 12 -6.36 -0.78 0.80
C ILE A 12 -6.33 -1.94 1.79
N VAL A 13 -5.72 -3.03 1.35
CA VAL A 13 -5.54 -4.24 2.14
C VAL A 13 -4.07 -4.63 2.21
N ASP A 14 -3.68 -5.30 3.29
CA ASP A 14 -2.44 -6.05 3.39
C ASP A 14 -2.79 -7.53 3.51
N ASP A 15 -2.30 -8.36 2.59
CA ASP A 15 -2.71 -9.75 2.48
C ASP A 15 -1.51 -10.68 2.41
N GLY A 16 -1.32 -11.47 3.46
CA GLY A 16 -0.27 -12.48 3.56
C GLY A 16 -0.66 -13.85 3.00
N THR A 17 -1.91 -14.02 2.54
CA THR A 17 -2.47 -15.34 2.17
C THR A 17 -2.53 -15.60 0.67
N ILE A 18 -2.15 -14.64 -0.16
CA ILE A 18 -2.23 -14.76 -1.62
C ILE A 18 -1.17 -15.74 -2.13
N ASP A 19 -1.58 -16.78 -2.83
CA ASP A 19 -0.69 -17.79 -3.39
C ASP A 19 0.35 -17.20 -4.35
N ASN A 20 1.57 -17.72 -4.28
CA ASN A 20 2.68 -17.38 -5.20
C ASN A 20 3.07 -15.88 -5.21
N ARG A 21 2.75 -15.12 -4.16
CA ARG A 21 3.23 -13.75 -3.98
C ARG A 21 4.42 -13.69 -3.04
N ARG A 22 5.36 -12.78 -3.32
CA ARG A 22 6.60 -12.62 -2.55
C ARG A 22 6.38 -12.27 -1.08
N GLY A 23 5.32 -11.53 -0.77
CA GLY A 23 4.98 -11.12 0.59
C GLY A 23 4.18 -12.15 1.38
N SER A 24 3.76 -13.25 0.76
CA SER A 24 2.92 -14.27 1.39
C SER A 24 3.74 -15.23 2.24
N LEU A 25 3.22 -15.53 3.43
CA LEU A 25 3.77 -16.47 4.40
C LEU A 25 2.63 -17.15 5.14
N THR A 26 2.83 -18.39 5.56
CA THR A 26 1.85 -19.10 6.37
C THR A 26 1.78 -18.54 7.79
N ILE A 27 2.96 -18.24 8.36
CA ILE A 27 3.13 -17.65 9.69
C ILE A 27 4.16 -16.53 9.63
N ASP A 28 4.05 -15.57 10.53
CA ASP A 28 5.05 -14.51 10.70
C ASP A 28 6.24 -14.96 11.60
N ASP A 29 7.19 -14.05 11.84
CA ASP A 29 8.38 -14.36 12.66
C ASP A 29 8.08 -14.52 14.17
N GLU A 30 6.85 -14.31 14.55
CA GLU A 30 6.34 -14.57 15.92
C GLU A 30 5.48 -15.84 16.01
N GLY A 31 5.35 -16.60 14.88
CA GLY A 31 4.51 -17.79 14.79
C GLY A 31 3.01 -17.49 14.74
N THR A 32 2.63 -16.26 14.41
CA THR A 32 1.22 -15.88 14.22
C THR A 32 0.83 -16.16 12.77
N PRO A 33 -0.31 -16.86 12.51
CA PRO A 33 -0.81 -17.03 11.16
C PRO A 33 -1.02 -15.67 10.47
N THR A 34 -0.61 -15.57 9.19
CA THR A 34 -0.88 -14.37 8.42
C THR A 34 -2.34 -14.34 7.98
N GLU A 35 -2.87 -13.14 7.82
CA GLU A 35 -4.26 -12.94 7.40
C GLU A 35 -4.36 -11.81 6.37
N ARG A 36 -5.54 -11.64 5.82
CA ARG A 36 -5.90 -10.47 5.03
C ARG A 36 -6.46 -9.40 5.95
N THR A 37 -5.73 -8.31 6.10
CA THR A 37 -6.09 -7.16 6.94
C THR A 37 -6.55 -6.00 6.07
N VAL A 38 -7.76 -5.50 6.30
CA VAL A 38 -8.25 -4.26 5.67
C VAL A 38 -7.69 -3.08 6.44
N LEU A 39 -6.82 -2.30 5.80
CA LEU A 39 -6.20 -1.10 6.39
C LEU A 39 -7.09 0.13 6.21
N ILE A 40 -7.52 0.36 4.99
CA ILE A 40 -8.43 1.46 4.62
C ILE A 40 -9.62 0.85 3.88
N GLU A 41 -10.82 1.25 4.23
CA GLU A 41 -12.05 0.84 3.57
C GLU A 41 -12.85 2.07 3.21
N ASN A 42 -13.12 2.24 1.92
CA ASN A 42 -13.85 3.39 1.39
C ASN A 42 -13.31 4.75 1.91
N GLY A 43 -11.99 4.88 1.91
CA GLY A 43 -11.29 6.08 2.38
C GLY A 43 -11.14 6.23 3.90
N ILE A 44 -11.71 5.32 4.69
CA ILE A 44 -11.68 5.36 6.17
C ILE A 44 -10.63 4.39 6.70
N LEU A 45 -9.75 4.88 7.58
CA LEU A 45 -8.76 4.05 8.28
C LEU A 45 -9.45 3.09 9.24
N LYS A 46 -9.30 1.77 8.99
CA LYS A 46 -9.93 0.70 9.77
C LYS A 46 -8.96 0.03 10.73
N ASN A 47 -7.81 -0.37 10.23
CA ASN A 47 -6.84 -1.14 11.02
C ASN A 47 -5.40 -0.72 10.69
N PHE A 48 -4.49 -1.21 11.52
CA PHE A 48 -3.06 -1.19 11.30
C PHE A 48 -2.53 -2.61 11.19
N MET A 49 -1.40 -2.77 10.52
CA MET A 49 -0.62 -4.01 10.62
C MET A 49 -0.04 -4.12 12.03
N GLN A 50 -0.14 -5.30 12.65
CA GLN A 50 0.20 -5.53 14.04
C GLN A 50 1.14 -6.73 14.19
N ASP A 51 2.22 -6.56 14.97
CA ASP A 51 2.91 -7.64 15.65
C ASP A 51 2.25 -7.90 17.02
N ARG A 52 2.74 -8.85 17.78
CA ARG A 52 2.19 -9.16 19.13
C ARG A 52 2.43 -8.04 20.15
N HIS A 53 3.57 -7.35 20.03
CA HIS A 53 3.90 -6.28 20.98
C HIS A 53 2.98 -5.07 20.77
N ASN A 54 2.89 -4.58 19.54
CA ASN A 54 2.04 -3.43 19.20
C ASN A 54 0.54 -3.75 19.35
N ALA A 55 0.13 -4.97 18.99
CA ALA A 55 -1.24 -5.43 19.23
C ALA A 55 -1.64 -5.35 20.70
N ARG A 56 -0.73 -5.74 21.61
CA ARG A 56 -0.97 -5.61 23.07
C ARG A 56 -1.10 -4.15 23.49
N LEU A 57 -0.20 -3.28 23.02
CA LEU A 57 -0.24 -1.84 23.34
C LEU A 57 -1.52 -1.17 22.86
N MET A 58 -2.03 -1.57 21.71
CA MET A 58 -3.25 -1.04 21.10
C MET A 58 -4.52 -1.79 21.52
N ASN A 59 -4.41 -2.77 22.42
CA ASN A 59 -5.51 -3.64 22.87
C ASN A 59 -6.27 -4.27 21.68
N THR A 60 -5.54 -4.84 20.74
CA THR A 60 -6.06 -5.49 19.53
C THR A 60 -5.37 -6.85 19.32
N LYS A 61 -5.66 -7.51 18.19
CA LYS A 61 -5.02 -8.78 17.82
C LYS A 61 -3.87 -8.54 16.86
N SER A 62 -2.83 -9.40 16.93
CA SER A 62 -1.79 -9.46 15.90
C SER A 62 -2.39 -9.89 14.57
N THR A 63 -1.93 -9.27 13.48
CA THR A 63 -2.38 -9.55 12.11
C THR A 63 -1.43 -10.50 11.36
N GLY A 64 -0.48 -11.12 12.07
CA GLY A 64 0.54 -11.96 11.43
C GLY A 64 1.49 -11.16 10.54
N SER A 65 1.73 -9.90 10.88
CA SER A 65 2.61 -9.00 10.13
C SER A 65 3.96 -8.77 10.81
N GLY A 66 4.28 -9.53 11.86
CA GLY A 66 5.55 -9.44 12.58
C GLY A 66 6.71 -9.94 11.72
N ARG A 67 7.73 -9.09 11.49
CA ARG A 67 8.95 -9.45 10.76
C ARG A 67 10.18 -8.84 11.41
N ARG A 68 11.31 -9.56 11.32
CA ARG A 68 12.63 -9.08 11.71
C ARG A 68 13.59 -9.13 10.52
N GLU A 69 14.59 -8.33 10.54
CA GLU A 69 15.64 -8.35 9.52
C GLU A 69 16.45 -9.65 9.63
N ASN A 70 16.84 -9.99 10.84
CA ASN A 70 17.52 -11.24 11.19
C ASN A 70 17.35 -11.52 12.71
N TYR A 71 17.92 -12.60 13.20
CA TYR A 71 17.78 -13.06 14.61
C TYR A 71 18.25 -12.04 15.67
N ARG A 72 19.06 -11.04 15.29
CA ARG A 72 19.58 -10.00 16.22
C ARG A 72 18.64 -8.80 16.36
N HIS A 73 17.60 -8.73 15.53
CA HIS A 73 16.69 -7.59 15.49
C HIS A 73 15.35 -7.94 16.13
N ILE A 74 14.75 -6.93 16.74
CA ILE A 74 13.38 -7.05 17.27
C ILE A 74 12.40 -7.22 16.10
N VAL A 75 11.29 -7.89 16.39
CA VAL A 75 10.17 -7.99 15.45
C VAL A 75 9.46 -6.64 15.39
N LEU A 76 9.09 -6.23 14.20
CA LEU A 76 8.30 -5.03 13.92
C LEU A 76 7.19 -5.37 12.92
N PRO A 77 6.06 -4.64 12.92
CA PRO A 77 5.05 -4.79 11.88
C PRO A 77 5.64 -4.41 10.52
N ARG A 78 5.48 -5.28 9.54
CA ARG A 78 5.95 -5.08 8.16
C ARG A 78 4.88 -5.52 7.17
N MET A 79 4.84 -4.81 6.03
CA MET A 79 3.96 -5.13 4.90
C MET A 79 4.18 -6.55 4.39
N ARG A 80 3.08 -7.19 4.00
CA ARG A 80 3.04 -8.44 3.22
C ARG A 80 2.84 -8.11 1.74
N ASN A 81 1.63 -8.27 1.25
CA ASN A 81 1.24 -7.80 -0.07
C ASN A 81 0.22 -6.68 0.13
N THR A 82 0.72 -5.45 0.29
CA THR A 82 -0.14 -4.28 0.43
C THR A 82 -0.57 -3.80 -0.94
N MET A 83 -1.88 -3.71 -1.15
CA MET A 83 -2.44 -3.33 -2.44
C MET A 83 -3.71 -2.49 -2.28
N MET A 84 -3.93 -1.61 -3.23
CA MET A 84 -5.22 -0.97 -3.42
C MET A 84 -6.10 -1.88 -4.28
N LEU A 85 -7.32 -2.10 -3.83
CA LEU A 85 -8.30 -2.88 -4.60
C LEU A 85 -8.79 -2.07 -5.80
N SER A 86 -9.19 -2.79 -6.85
CA SER A 86 -9.77 -2.17 -8.04
C SER A 86 -11.05 -1.41 -7.70
N GLY A 87 -11.20 -0.23 -8.31
CA GLY A 87 -12.44 0.52 -8.30
C GLY A 87 -13.40 0.09 -9.42
N ASN A 88 -14.41 0.90 -9.66
CA ASN A 88 -15.46 0.64 -10.66
C ASN A 88 -15.15 1.25 -12.04
N GLN A 89 -14.05 2.02 -12.15
CA GLN A 89 -13.66 2.69 -13.38
C GLN A 89 -12.51 1.96 -14.05
N THR A 90 -12.54 1.90 -15.37
CA THR A 90 -11.41 1.45 -16.18
C THR A 90 -10.33 2.52 -16.24
N GLN A 91 -9.09 2.13 -16.56
CA GLN A 91 -7.98 3.07 -16.75
C GLN A 91 -8.31 4.14 -17.80
N ASP A 92 -8.93 3.75 -18.92
CA ASP A 92 -9.30 4.68 -19.99
C ASP A 92 -10.35 5.70 -19.56
N GLU A 93 -11.33 5.29 -18.74
CA GLU A 93 -12.32 6.18 -18.15
C GLU A 93 -11.69 7.19 -17.22
N MET A 94 -10.76 6.73 -16.36
CA MET A 94 -10.01 7.60 -15.46
C MET A 94 -9.17 8.63 -16.23
N ILE A 95 -8.45 8.22 -17.27
CA ILE A 95 -7.65 9.12 -18.10
C ILE A 95 -8.54 10.16 -18.77
N LYS A 96 -9.69 9.76 -19.32
CA LYS A 96 -10.64 10.66 -19.98
C LYS A 96 -11.31 11.65 -19.03
N SER A 97 -11.40 11.32 -17.74
CA SER A 97 -12.02 12.16 -16.72
C SER A 97 -11.13 13.31 -16.23
N VAL A 98 -9.84 13.31 -16.61
CA VAL A 98 -8.83 14.27 -16.13
C VAL A 98 -8.49 15.26 -17.23
N ASP A 99 -8.76 16.54 -17.01
CA ASP A 99 -8.46 17.60 -17.99
C ASP A 99 -6.97 17.76 -18.24
N LYS A 100 -6.17 17.69 -17.18
CA LYS A 100 -4.71 17.77 -17.21
C LYS A 100 -4.11 16.91 -16.12
N GLY A 101 -3.22 15.99 -16.47
CA GLY A 101 -2.62 15.10 -15.50
C GLY A 101 -1.36 14.42 -15.99
N ILE A 102 -0.70 13.72 -15.06
CA ILE A 102 0.44 12.86 -15.34
C ILE A 102 0.04 11.44 -14.99
N PHE A 103 0.14 10.53 -15.94
CA PHE A 103 0.00 9.11 -15.69
C PHE A 103 1.38 8.50 -15.48
N ALA A 104 1.70 8.14 -14.24
CA ALA A 104 2.93 7.46 -13.92
C ALA A 104 2.79 5.97 -14.23
N VAL A 105 3.50 5.50 -15.24
CA VAL A 105 3.43 4.12 -15.73
C VAL A 105 4.30 3.20 -14.87
N SER A 106 5.50 3.67 -14.52
CA SER A 106 6.48 2.88 -13.77
C SER A 106 7.25 3.72 -12.76
N PHE A 107 7.52 3.13 -11.62
CA PHE A 107 8.32 3.72 -10.57
C PHE A 107 9.58 2.90 -10.32
N GLY A 108 10.68 3.60 -10.07
CA GLY A 108 11.93 3.02 -9.58
C GLY A 108 11.99 2.98 -8.05
N GLY A 109 13.19 3.16 -7.51
CA GLY A 109 13.40 3.24 -6.07
C GLY A 109 12.76 4.47 -5.44
N GLY A 110 12.52 4.39 -4.13
CA GLY A 110 11.98 5.50 -3.34
C GLY A 110 12.39 5.42 -1.89
N GLN A 111 12.13 6.50 -1.18
CA GLN A 111 12.36 6.63 0.26
C GLN A 111 11.11 7.19 0.94
N VAL A 112 10.84 6.70 2.13
CA VAL A 112 9.74 7.18 2.97
C VAL A 112 10.30 7.48 4.36
N ASP A 113 10.08 8.70 4.84
CA ASP A 113 10.26 9.05 6.25
C ASP A 113 8.95 8.76 6.98
N ILE A 114 8.92 7.66 7.69
CA ILE A 114 7.72 7.20 8.41
C ILE A 114 7.29 8.13 9.55
N THR A 115 8.19 8.99 10.03
CA THR A 115 7.89 9.92 11.13
C THR A 115 7.18 11.15 10.64
N SER A 116 7.66 11.75 9.55
CA SER A 116 7.09 12.98 8.97
C SER A 116 6.04 12.71 7.87
N GLY A 117 5.96 11.46 7.39
CA GLY A 117 5.10 11.09 6.25
C GLY A 117 5.61 11.59 4.90
N LYS A 118 6.81 12.16 4.84
CA LYS A 118 7.41 12.60 3.57
C LYS A 118 7.91 11.41 2.78
N PHE A 119 7.69 11.45 1.48
CA PHE A 119 8.17 10.39 0.57
C PHE A 119 8.69 10.99 -0.73
N VAL A 120 9.61 10.28 -1.37
CA VAL A 120 10.13 10.57 -2.70
C VAL A 120 10.23 9.24 -3.45
N PHE A 121 9.67 9.19 -4.65
CA PHE A 121 9.81 8.07 -5.57
C PHE A 121 10.26 8.57 -6.93
N ASN A 122 11.20 7.86 -7.57
CA ASN A 122 11.60 8.13 -8.93
C ASN A 122 10.56 7.51 -9.87
N CYS A 123 9.96 8.33 -10.71
CA CYS A 123 9.13 7.85 -11.82
C CYS A 123 10.04 7.59 -13.02
N THR A 124 10.12 6.35 -13.48
CA THR A 124 10.99 5.96 -14.61
C THR A 124 10.27 6.09 -15.95
N GLU A 125 8.95 6.10 -15.93
CA GLU A 125 8.13 6.26 -17.11
C GLU A 125 6.84 7.00 -16.76
N ALA A 126 6.57 8.11 -17.43
CA ALA A 126 5.35 8.89 -17.24
C ALA A 126 4.81 9.43 -18.57
N VAL A 127 3.49 9.53 -18.66
CA VAL A 127 2.77 10.14 -19.79
C VAL A 127 2.03 11.36 -19.29
N SER A 128 2.25 12.49 -19.94
CA SER A 128 1.51 13.72 -19.66
C SER A 128 0.29 13.81 -20.58
N TYR A 129 -0.89 13.98 -20.00
CA TYR A 129 -2.13 14.22 -20.71
C TYR A 129 -2.52 15.68 -20.55
N THR A 130 -2.73 16.35 -21.68
CA THR A 130 -3.43 17.64 -21.77
C THR A 130 -4.65 17.42 -22.64
N HIS A 131 -5.80 17.91 -22.22
CA HIS A 131 -7.06 17.70 -22.93
C HIS A 131 -6.89 17.96 -24.43
N LEU A 132 -7.15 16.97 -25.30
CA LEU A 132 -7.14 17.01 -26.76
C LEU A 132 -5.77 17.06 -27.45
N THR A 133 -4.64 16.90 -26.79
CA THR A 133 -3.34 16.73 -27.45
C THR A 133 -2.82 15.31 -27.31
N LEU A 134 -2.09 14.84 -28.32
CA LEU A 134 -1.43 13.52 -28.27
C LEU A 134 -0.54 13.42 -27.03
N PRO A 135 -0.50 12.24 -26.36
CA PRO A 135 0.36 12.05 -25.21
C PRO A 135 1.83 12.29 -25.57
N THR A 136 2.51 13.09 -24.76
CA THR A 136 3.96 13.28 -24.89
C THR A 136 4.63 12.33 -23.91
N ILE A 137 5.45 11.42 -24.42
CA ILE A 137 6.22 10.49 -23.60
C ILE A 137 7.51 11.19 -23.20
N TYR A 138 7.75 11.32 -21.92
CA TYR A 138 9.03 11.77 -21.37
C TYR A 138 9.75 10.57 -20.75
N SER A 139 10.93 10.24 -21.26
CA SER A 139 11.88 9.38 -20.54
C SER A 139 12.79 10.29 -19.72
N VAL A 140 12.87 10.06 -18.45
CA VAL A 140 13.75 10.77 -17.52
C VAL A 140 14.91 9.86 -17.15
#